data_344103fa44ca8e9e90acdb7df8bf1af0
#
_entry.id   344103fa44ca8e9e90acdb7df8bf1af0
#
_cell.length_a   1.000
_cell.length_b   1.000
_cell.length_c   1.000
_cell.angle_alpha   90.00
_cell.angle_beta   90.00
_cell.angle_gamma   90.00
#
_symmetry.space_group_name_H-M   'P 1'
#
loop_
_entity.id
_entity.type
_entity.pdbx_description
1 polymer ?
#
loop_
_entity_poly.entity_id
_entity_poly.type
_entity_poly.pdbx_seq_one_letter_code
_entity_poly.pdbx_strand_id
1 'polypeptide(L)'
;ITDPEYSIECGVQELKYALDKAGCTGPTDLDRIKLALQGYNYGSAYIDWAMERDGGYTKENAIAYSDMMCARPSWPYDRYGDKEYVDHVLRYYQITASGGSYPANGIQIPHYLQTDYGNIPYGGGSIASSGCGPTSFAMIASYLTGTTITPIDAISWCGNSYYKPGVGTYWSYFQAASDHFGCGAVTQTSDPNQVLQALSEGHPVISSQRAGLFTSGGHFIVLRGVTAG
;
A
#
# COMPACT_ATOMS: atom_id res chain seq x y z
N ILE A 1 -17.60 -7.35 2.65
CA ILE A 1 -16.38 -8.18 2.67
C ILE A 1 -16.08 -8.47 4.13
N THR A 2 -16.15 -9.73 4.52
CA THR A 2 -16.00 -10.17 5.91
C THR A 2 -14.54 -10.55 6.25
N ASP A 3 -13.70 -10.71 5.24
CA ASP A 3 -12.29 -11.07 5.38
C ASP A 3 -11.43 -10.16 4.46
N PRO A 4 -10.77 -9.14 5.03
CA PRO A 4 -9.93 -8.23 4.27
C PRO A 4 -8.68 -8.89 3.67
N GLU A 5 -8.07 -9.85 4.35
CA GLU A 5 -6.84 -10.52 3.87
C GLU A 5 -7.16 -11.38 2.64
N TYR A 6 -8.21 -12.19 2.72
CA TYR A 6 -8.69 -12.97 1.58
C TYR A 6 -9.07 -12.08 0.39
N SER A 7 -9.67 -10.92 0.64
CA SER A 7 -10.04 -9.97 -0.41
C SER A 7 -8.82 -9.38 -1.13
N ILE A 8 -7.76 -9.06 -0.38
CA ILE A 8 -6.49 -8.57 -0.93
C ILE A 8 -5.83 -9.68 -1.74
N GLU A 9 -5.80 -10.90 -1.23
CA GLU A 9 -5.22 -12.05 -1.93
C GLU A 9 -5.91 -12.31 -3.26
N CYS A 10 -7.24 -12.33 -3.30
CA CYS A 10 -8.02 -12.44 -4.53
C CYS A 10 -7.70 -11.31 -5.52
N GLY A 11 -7.63 -10.07 -5.03
CA GLY A 11 -7.29 -8.91 -5.87
C GLY A 11 -5.90 -8.99 -6.48
N VAL A 12 -4.91 -9.48 -5.72
CA VAL A 12 -3.54 -9.71 -6.22
C VAL A 12 -3.52 -10.80 -7.29
N GLN A 13 -4.25 -11.90 -7.08
CA GLN A 13 -4.33 -12.99 -8.06
C GLN A 13 -5.01 -12.53 -9.36
N GLU A 14 -6.08 -11.76 -9.28
CA GLU A 14 -6.77 -11.20 -10.44
C GLU A 14 -5.87 -10.21 -11.21
N LEU A 15 -5.14 -9.36 -10.50
CA LEU A 15 -4.19 -8.44 -11.14
C LEU A 15 -3.05 -9.20 -11.82
N LYS A 16 -2.51 -10.23 -11.16
CA LYS A 16 -1.49 -11.10 -11.76
C LYS A 16 -2.01 -11.74 -13.04
N TYR A 17 -3.21 -12.31 -13.00
CA TYR A 17 -3.83 -12.91 -14.18
C TYR A 17 -4.00 -11.89 -15.32
N ALA A 18 -4.43 -10.67 -15.01
CA ALA A 18 -4.57 -9.61 -16.01
C ALA A 18 -3.24 -9.21 -16.64
N LEU A 19 -2.16 -9.12 -15.85
CA LEU A 19 -0.80 -8.84 -16.32
C LEU A 19 -0.27 -9.95 -17.23
N ASP A 20 -0.42 -11.20 -16.81
CA ASP A 20 -0.03 -12.37 -17.60
C ASP A 20 -0.80 -12.41 -18.93
N LYS A 21 -2.12 -12.18 -18.90
CA LYS A 21 -2.98 -12.17 -20.09
C LYS A 21 -2.67 -11.01 -21.04
N ALA A 22 -2.33 -9.85 -20.52
CA ALA A 22 -1.91 -8.70 -21.32
C ALA A 22 -0.52 -8.91 -21.95
N GLY A 23 0.22 -9.94 -21.56
CA GLY A 23 1.57 -10.20 -22.01
C GLY A 23 2.58 -9.21 -21.45
N CYS A 24 2.38 -8.74 -20.22
CA CYS A 24 3.29 -7.80 -19.57
C CYS A 24 4.65 -8.46 -19.30
N THR A 25 5.73 -7.81 -19.76
CA THR A 25 7.09 -8.35 -19.66
C THR A 25 7.88 -7.83 -18.47
N GLY A 26 7.35 -6.83 -17.76
CA GLY A 26 8.01 -6.27 -16.58
C GLY A 26 7.46 -4.89 -16.17
N PRO A 27 8.03 -4.30 -15.10
CA PRO A 27 7.52 -3.06 -14.52
C PRO A 27 7.68 -1.83 -15.42
N THR A 28 8.47 -1.89 -16.47
CA THR A 28 8.66 -0.79 -17.46
C THR A 28 7.76 -0.93 -18.68
N ASP A 29 7.03 -2.04 -18.81
CA ASP A 29 6.14 -2.32 -19.93
C ASP A 29 4.79 -1.60 -19.74
N LEU A 30 4.83 -0.27 -19.78
CA LEU A 30 3.68 0.59 -19.47
C LEU A 30 2.46 0.31 -20.35
N ASP A 31 2.65 -0.03 -21.61
CA ASP A 31 1.52 -0.26 -22.50
C ASP A 31 0.76 -1.53 -22.11
N ARG A 32 1.47 -2.59 -21.73
CA ARG A 32 0.87 -3.82 -21.24
C ARG A 32 0.33 -3.68 -19.81
N ILE A 33 0.98 -2.89 -18.98
CA ILE A 33 0.48 -2.56 -17.64
C ILE A 33 -0.86 -1.80 -17.73
N LYS A 34 -0.97 -0.79 -18.60
CA LYS A 34 -2.22 -0.05 -18.82
C LYS A 34 -3.36 -0.97 -19.28
N LEU A 35 -3.05 -1.85 -20.24
CA LEU A 35 -4.00 -2.83 -20.74
C LEU A 35 -4.48 -3.78 -19.64
N ALA A 36 -3.55 -4.30 -18.83
CA ALA A 36 -3.85 -5.17 -17.70
C ALA A 36 -4.68 -4.47 -16.62
N LEU A 37 -4.34 -3.24 -16.27
CA LEU A 37 -5.07 -2.45 -15.28
C LEU A 37 -6.51 -2.21 -15.71
N GLN A 38 -6.74 -1.83 -16.97
CA GLN A 38 -8.10 -1.64 -17.45
C GLN A 38 -8.84 -2.98 -17.54
N GLY A 39 -8.15 -4.06 -17.89
CA GLY A 39 -8.69 -5.41 -17.85
C GLY A 39 -9.05 -5.89 -16.45
N TYR A 40 -8.28 -5.53 -15.44
CA TYR A 40 -8.62 -5.76 -14.03
C TYR A 40 -9.91 -5.02 -13.63
N ASN A 41 -10.08 -3.77 -14.07
CA ASN A 41 -11.25 -2.95 -13.77
C ASN A 41 -12.53 -3.43 -14.50
N TYR A 42 -12.41 -3.85 -15.77
CA TYR A 42 -13.55 -4.22 -16.62
C TYR A 42 -13.79 -5.72 -16.74
N GLY A 43 -12.90 -6.53 -16.20
CA GLY A 43 -12.82 -7.95 -16.46
C GLY A 43 -11.92 -8.27 -17.67
N SER A 44 -11.35 -9.46 -17.64
CA SER A 44 -10.29 -9.89 -18.58
C SER A 44 -10.72 -9.96 -20.06
N ALA A 45 -12.03 -9.99 -20.35
CA ALA A 45 -12.56 -9.92 -21.73
C ALA A 45 -12.24 -8.56 -22.43
N TYR A 46 -12.06 -7.51 -21.65
CA TYR A 46 -11.61 -6.22 -22.19
C TYR A 46 -10.22 -6.33 -22.85
N ILE A 47 -9.31 -7.11 -22.28
CA ILE A 47 -7.95 -7.27 -22.80
C ILE A 47 -8.00 -7.81 -24.24
N ASP A 48 -8.73 -8.88 -24.47
CA ASP A 48 -8.87 -9.47 -25.81
C ASP A 48 -9.49 -8.48 -26.79
N TRP A 49 -10.57 -7.83 -26.36
CA TRP A 49 -11.30 -6.87 -27.18
C TRP A 49 -10.46 -5.64 -27.55
N ALA A 50 -9.71 -5.09 -26.60
CA ALA A 50 -8.83 -3.93 -26.83
C ALA A 50 -7.64 -4.29 -27.72
N MET A 51 -7.10 -5.49 -27.58
CA MET A 51 -6.04 -6.02 -28.42
C MET A 51 -6.50 -6.21 -29.88
N GLU A 52 -7.68 -6.77 -30.08
CA GLU A 52 -8.24 -6.98 -31.41
C GLU A 52 -8.57 -5.65 -32.10
N ARG A 53 -9.12 -4.71 -31.35
CA ARG A 53 -9.57 -3.42 -31.89
C ARG A 53 -8.42 -2.45 -32.19
N ASP A 54 -7.52 -2.22 -31.23
CA ASP A 54 -6.55 -1.14 -31.27
C ASP A 54 -5.10 -1.62 -30.95
N GLY A 55 -4.88 -2.91 -30.73
CA GLY A 55 -3.58 -3.49 -30.38
C GLY A 55 -3.15 -3.25 -28.93
N GLY A 56 -4.01 -2.68 -28.08
CA GLY A 56 -3.74 -2.39 -26.68
C GLY A 56 -4.72 -1.40 -26.06
N TYR A 57 -4.33 -0.88 -24.90
CA TYR A 57 -5.12 0.13 -24.20
C TYR A 57 -5.04 1.49 -24.88
N THR A 58 -6.19 2.13 -25.06
CA THR A 58 -6.32 3.56 -25.29
C THR A 58 -7.44 4.12 -24.40
N LYS A 59 -7.40 5.43 -24.12
CA LYS A 59 -8.46 6.08 -23.33
C LYS A 59 -9.81 6.01 -24.06
N GLU A 60 -9.76 6.13 -25.37
CA GLU A 60 -10.93 6.06 -26.26
C GLU A 60 -11.56 4.66 -26.24
N ASN A 61 -10.76 3.59 -26.27
CA ASN A 61 -11.32 2.24 -26.22
C ASN A 61 -11.83 1.86 -24.83
N ALA A 62 -11.24 2.36 -23.78
CA ALA A 62 -11.78 2.18 -22.43
C ALA A 62 -13.17 2.81 -22.28
N ILE A 63 -13.35 4.04 -22.81
CA ILE A 63 -14.65 4.72 -22.84
C ILE A 63 -15.64 3.90 -23.69
N ALA A 64 -15.25 3.53 -24.91
CA ALA A 64 -16.12 2.79 -25.82
C ALA A 64 -16.56 1.43 -25.28
N TYR A 65 -15.66 0.72 -24.59
CA TYR A 65 -16.02 -0.56 -23.95
C TYR A 65 -17.02 -0.37 -22.81
N SER A 66 -16.80 0.63 -21.95
CA SER A 66 -17.74 0.95 -20.88
C SER A 66 -19.12 1.30 -21.43
N ASP A 67 -19.20 2.13 -22.48
CA ASP A 67 -20.46 2.52 -23.10
C ASP A 67 -21.16 1.33 -23.75
N MET A 68 -20.41 0.45 -24.44
CA MET A 68 -20.92 -0.78 -25.02
C MET A 68 -21.50 -1.73 -23.94
N MET A 69 -20.85 -1.82 -22.79
CA MET A 69 -21.31 -2.65 -21.69
C MET A 69 -22.55 -2.06 -21.01
N CYS A 70 -22.62 -0.74 -20.85
CA CYS A 70 -23.79 -0.05 -20.32
C CYS A 70 -25.02 -0.19 -21.25
N ALA A 71 -24.82 -0.29 -22.56
CA ALA A 71 -25.91 -0.47 -23.53
C ALA A 71 -26.54 -1.88 -23.51
N ARG A 72 -25.98 -2.82 -22.76
CA ARG A 72 -26.52 -4.19 -22.67
C ARG A 72 -27.83 -4.21 -21.86
N PRO A 73 -28.91 -4.85 -22.33
CA PRO A 73 -30.17 -4.90 -21.59
C PRO A 73 -30.08 -5.55 -20.20
N SER A 74 -29.09 -6.40 -20.00
CA SER A 74 -28.84 -7.09 -18.72
C SER A 74 -28.05 -6.24 -17.71
N TRP A 75 -27.55 -5.05 -18.09
CA TRP A 75 -26.78 -4.18 -17.22
C TRP A 75 -27.68 -3.07 -16.66
N PRO A 76 -27.96 -3.05 -15.35
CA PRO A 76 -28.96 -2.14 -14.77
C PRO A 76 -28.38 -0.77 -14.37
N TYR A 77 -27.06 -0.52 -14.59
CA TYR A 77 -26.40 0.69 -14.12
C TYR A 77 -26.01 1.62 -15.28
N ASP A 78 -25.85 2.89 -14.97
CA ASP A 78 -25.48 3.95 -15.92
C ASP A 78 -23.98 4.02 -16.22
N ARG A 79 -23.17 3.21 -15.53
CA ARG A 79 -21.72 3.10 -15.75
C ARG A 79 -21.24 1.67 -15.59
N TYR A 80 -20.16 1.35 -16.29
CA TYR A 80 -19.48 0.07 -16.21
C TYR A 80 -18.01 0.31 -15.86
N GLY A 81 -17.64 -0.01 -14.62
CA GLY A 81 -16.31 0.24 -14.07
C GLY A 81 -15.90 1.72 -14.05
N ASP A 82 -14.60 1.97 -14.00
CA ASP A 82 -14.00 3.30 -14.03
C ASP A 82 -13.28 3.54 -15.36
N LYS A 83 -13.74 4.53 -16.13
CA LYS A 83 -13.16 4.91 -17.43
C LYS A 83 -11.77 5.54 -17.32
N GLU A 84 -11.42 6.05 -16.15
CA GLU A 84 -10.14 6.69 -15.84
C GLU A 84 -9.27 5.84 -14.90
N TYR A 85 -9.59 4.54 -14.73
CA TYR A 85 -8.93 3.64 -13.79
C TYR A 85 -7.42 3.61 -13.96
N VAL A 86 -6.94 3.56 -15.20
CA VAL A 86 -5.51 3.58 -15.53
C VAL A 86 -4.84 4.85 -15.02
N ASP A 87 -5.44 6.02 -15.27
CA ASP A 87 -4.90 7.30 -14.80
C ASP A 87 -4.94 7.38 -13.26
N HIS A 88 -6.00 6.85 -12.65
CA HIS A 88 -6.14 6.82 -11.19
C HIS A 88 -5.10 5.92 -10.51
N VAL A 89 -4.71 4.81 -11.12
CA VAL A 89 -3.70 3.90 -10.58
C VAL A 89 -2.30 4.40 -10.90
N LEU A 90 -2.02 4.78 -12.16
CA LEU A 90 -0.67 5.13 -12.60
C LEU A 90 -0.15 6.43 -11.99
N ARG A 91 -1.00 7.31 -11.46
CA ARG A 91 -0.54 8.48 -10.69
C ARG A 91 0.31 8.11 -9.47
N TYR A 92 0.23 6.87 -9.01
CA TYR A 92 1.05 6.33 -7.92
C TYR A 92 2.17 5.41 -8.42
N TYR A 93 2.19 5.11 -9.72
CA TYR A 93 3.18 4.25 -10.33
C TYR A 93 4.40 5.07 -10.73
N GLN A 94 5.51 4.84 -10.06
CA GLN A 94 6.77 5.48 -10.41
C GLN A 94 7.71 4.44 -10.99
N ILE A 95 8.05 4.60 -12.27
CA ILE A 95 9.18 3.87 -12.84
C ILE A 95 10.43 4.59 -12.37
N THR A 96 11.13 4.01 -11.43
CA THR A 96 12.49 4.47 -11.12
C THR A 96 13.37 4.07 -12.28
N ALA A 97 13.89 5.06 -13.00
CA ALA A 97 14.74 4.87 -14.17
C ALA A 97 16.09 4.18 -13.88
N SER A 98 16.39 3.93 -12.65
CA SER A 98 17.46 3.04 -12.19
C SER A 98 16.87 1.65 -12.04
N GLY A 99 17.02 0.81 -13.03
CA GLY A 99 16.76 -0.62 -12.94
C GLY A 99 17.70 -1.30 -11.94
N GLY A 100 17.67 -0.87 -10.69
CA GLY A 100 18.27 -1.56 -9.57
C GLY A 100 17.46 -2.80 -9.31
N SER A 101 17.99 -3.97 -9.68
CA SER A 101 17.47 -5.22 -9.16
C SER A 101 17.77 -5.23 -7.66
N TYR A 102 16.76 -4.96 -6.86
CA TYR A 102 16.88 -5.13 -5.42
C TYR A 102 16.74 -6.63 -5.10
N PRO A 103 17.68 -7.24 -4.36
CA PRO A 103 17.53 -8.62 -3.94
C PRO A 103 16.27 -8.74 -3.08
N ALA A 104 15.47 -9.79 -3.34
CA ALA A 104 14.31 -10.09 -2.52
C ALA A 104 14.74 -10.24 -1.06
N ASN A 105 14.21 -9.41 -0.19
CA ASN A 105 14.52 -9.43 1.23
C ASN A 105 13.27 -9.13 2.04
N GLY A 106 12.92 -10.03 2.94
CA GLY A 106 11.81 -9.87 3.88
C GLY A 106 12.24 -10.23 5.28
N ILE A 107 12.32 -9.23 6.17
CA ILE A 107 12.66 -9.45 7.57
C ILE A 107 11.45 -9.90 8.37
N GLN A 108 11.68 -10.72 9.40
CA GLN A 108 10.63 -11.17 10.30
C GLN A 108 10.43 -10.13 11.40
N ILE A 109 9.30 -9.41 11.31
CA ILE A 109 8.90 -8.40 12.28
C ILE A 109 7.63 -8.90 12.99
N PRO A 110 7.49 -8.76 14.32
CA PRO A 110 6.25 -9.06 15.01
C PRO A 110 5.08 -8.30 14.38
N HIS A 111 3.93 -8.94 14.26
CA HIS A 111 2.74 -8.31 13.72
C HIS A 111 1.78 -7.94 14.85
N TYR A 112 1.51 -6.64 15.01
CA TYR A 112 0.52 -6.11 15.92
C TYR A 112 -0.61 -5.44 15.14
N LEU A 113 -1.85 -5.80 15.47
CA LEU A 113 -3.03 -5.10 14.99
C LEU A 113 -3.42 -4.02 16.00
N GLN A 114 -3.43 -2.74 15.59
CA GLN A 114 -3.82 -1.67 16.50
C GLN A 114 -5.26 -1.85 17.04
N THR A 115 -6.13 -2.51 16.27
CA THR A 115 -7.52 -2.82 16.64
C THR A 115 -7.62 -3.73 17.89
N ASP A 116 -6.61 -4.53 18.18
CA ASP A 116 -6.58 -5.40 19.37
C ASP A 116 -6.42 -4.61 20.67
N TYR A 117 -6.08 -3.33 20.58
CA TYR A 117 -5.81 -2.42 21.70
C TYR A 117 -6.93 -1.38 21.90
N GLY A 118 -8.19 -1.77 21.60
CA GLY A 118 -9.34 -0.87 21.69
C GLY A 118 -9.67 -0.36 23.10
N ASN A 119 -9.24 -1.08 24.11
CA ASN A 119 -9.42 -0.75 25.52
C ASN A 119 -8.27 0.08 26.12
N ILE A 120 -7.20 0.36 25.37
CA ILE A 120 -6.04 1.11 25.83
C ILE A 120 -6.19 2.58 25.42
N PRO A 121 -6.35 3.50 26.38
CA PRO A 121 -6.52 4.93 26.06
C PRO A 121 -5.29 5.52 25.37
N TYR A 122 -5.53 6.26 24.27
CA TYR A 122 -4.50 7.04 23.57
C TYR A 122 -5.14 8.22 22.83
N GLY A 123 -4.64 9.40 23.12
CA GLY A 123 -5.21 10.64 22.59
C GLY A 123 -6.63 10.89 23.07
N GLY A 124 -7.52 11.23 22.16
CA GLY A 124 -8.96 11.40 22.45
C GLY A 124 -9.79 10.12 22.34
N GLY A 125 -9.14 8.95 22.20
CA GLY A 125 -9.79 7.66 22.03
C GLY A 125 -8.94 6.52 22.58
N SER A 126 -8.53 5.60 21.72
CA SER A 126 -7.71 4.44 22.07
C SER A 126 -6.58 4.22 21.04
N ILE A 127 -5.69 3.27 21.34
CA ILE A 127 -4.70 2.81 20.36
C ILE A 127 -5.41 2.36 19.08
N ALA A 128 -6.53 1.65 19.17
CA ALA A 128 -7.27 1.18 18.00
C ALA A 128 -7.71 2.32 17.06
N SER A 129 -8.04 3.49 17.61
CA SER A 129 -8.51 4.64 16.81
C SER A 129 -7.40 5.57 16.32
N SER A 130 -6.28 5.66 17.05
CA SER A 130 -5.28 6.72 16.84
C SER A 130 -3.84 6.25 16.94
N GLY A 131 -3.60 4.97 17.23
CA GLY A 131 -2.29 4.41 17.58
C GLY A 131 -1.48 3.81 16.42
N CYS A 132 -1.78 4.11 15.15
CA CYS A 132 -1.06 3.53 14.02
C CYS A 132 0.46 3.79 14.06
N GLY A 133 0.88 4.99 14.45
CA GLY A 133 2.30 5.34 14.60
C GLY A 133 2.99 4.52 15.69
N PRO A 134 2.55 4.56 16.94
CA PRO A 134 3.10 3.72 18.02
C PRO A 134 3.04 2.23 17.73
N THR A 135 1.97 1.72 17.12
CA THR A 135 1.87 0.30 16.74
C THR A 135 2.91 -0.08 15.69
N SER A 136 3.08 0.74 14.65
CA SER A 136 4.12 0.53 13.63
C SER A 136 5.52 0.62 14.24
N PHE A 137 5.75 1.56 15.15
CA PHE A 137 7.02 1.67 15.85
C PHE A 137 7.31 0.45 16.74
N ALA A 138 6.33 -0.02 17.51
CA ALA A 138 6.48 -1.20 18.39
C ALA A 138 6.92 -2.45 17.61
N MET A 139 6.37 -2.68 16.41
CA MET A 139 6.78 -3.78 15.54
C MET A 139 8.25 -3.68 15.16
N ILE A 140 8.70 -2.50 14.72
CA ILE A 140 10.09 -2.27 14.30
C ILE A 140 11.04 -2.30 15.51
N ALA A 141 10.68 -1.66 16.60
CA ALA A 141 11.49 -1.63 17.81
C ALA A 141 11.71 -3.03 18.39
N SER A 142 10.67 -3.88 18.39
CA SER A 142 10.80 -5.28 18.80
C SER A 142 11.81 -6.03 17.95
N TYR A 143 11.80 -5.81 16.64
CA TYR A 143 12.76 -6.42 15.71
C TYR A 143 14.19 -5.92 15.95
N LEU A 144 14.38 -4.61 16.04
CA LEU A 144 15.71 -4.00 16.16
C LEU A 144 16.38 -4.30 17.51
N THR A 145 15.60 -4.37 18.59
CA THR A 145 16.12 -4.60 19.96
C THR A 145 16.18 -6.07 20.34
N GLY A 146 15.50 -6.95 19.61
CA GLY A 146 15.33 -8.35 19.98
C GLY A 146 14.47 -8.55 21.22
N THR A 147 13.80 -7.50 21.72
CA THR A 147 12.94 -7.51 22.91
C THR A 147 11.50 -7.23 22.50
N THR A 148 10.54 -7.92 23.09
CA THR A 148 9.13 -7.65 22.84
C THR A 148 8.76 -6.26 23.35
N ILE A 149 8.45 -5.34 22.45
CA ILE A 149 7.94 -4.00 22.72
C ILE A 149 6.53 -3.95 22.13
N THR A 150 5.52 -3.87 23.00
CA THR A 150 4.12 -3.83 22.58
C THR A 150 3.69 -2.41 22.22
N PRO A 151 2.55 -2.23 21.51
CA PRO A 151 1.94 -0.91 21.31
C PRO A 151 1.65 -0.17 22.64
N ILE A 152 1.41 -0.90 23.74
CA ILE A 152 1.24 -0.31 25.06
C ILE A 152 2.57 0.27 25.57
N ASP A 153 3.66 -0.49 25.46
CA ASP A 153 4.98 -0.01 25.86
C ASP A 153 5.39 1.22 25.06
N ALA A 154 5.09 1.20 23.76
CA ALA A 154 5.41 2.28 22.83
C ALA A 154 4.74 3.63 23.17
N ILE A 155 3.65 3.64 23.95
CA ILE A 155 3.00 4.86 24.42
C ILE A 155 3.21 5.13 25.91
N SER A 156 3.49 4.12 26.72
CA SER A 156 3.51 4.24 28.20
C SER A 156 4.56 5.22 28.71
N TRP A 157 5.71 5.31 28.05
CA TRP A 157 6.79 6.20 28.43
C TRP A 157 6.51 7.68 28.14
N CYS A 158 5.68 7.99 27.14
CA CYS A 158 5.42 9.37 26.70
C CYS A 158 3.95 9.80 26.87
N GLY A 159 3.05 8.87 27.13
CA GLY A 159 1.61 9.14 27.18
C GLY A 159 1.11 9.81 25.88
N ASN A 160 0.42 10.92 26.00
CA ASN A 160 -0.12 11.67 24.87
C ASN A 160 0.80 12.79 24.34
N SER A 161 2.06 12.88 24.79
CA SER A 161 2.96 14.00 24.43
C SER A 161 3.21 14.12 22.92
N TYR A 162 3.11 13.01 22.20
CA TYR A 162 3.28 12.97 20.74
C TYR A 162 1.98 12.71 19.98
N TYR A 163 0.84 12.81 20.65
CA TYR A 163 -0.45 12.72 20.00
C TYR A 163 -0.87 14.08 19.40
N LYS A 164 -1.24 14.07 18.13
CA LYS A 164 -1.78 15.24 17.42
C LYS A 164 -3.30 15.10 17.28
N PRO A 165 -4.11 15.96 17.95
CA PRO A 165 -5.56 15.88 17.87
C PRO A 165 -6.08 15.92 16.42
N GLY A 166 -6.97 14.99 16.10
CA GLY A 166 -7.58 14.88 14.76
C GLY A 166 -6.67 14.35 13.66
N VAL A 167 -5.38 14.03 13.97
CA VAL A 167 -4.40 13.58 12.96
C VAL A 167 -3.75 12.25 13.36
N GLY A 168 -3.45 12.05 14.66
CA GLY A 168 -2.77 10.85 15.15
C GLY A 168 -1.42 11.15 15.79
N THR A 169 -0.32 10.64 15.27
CA THR A 169 1.01 10.73 15.86
C THR A 169 1.85 11.82 15.19
N TYR A 170 2.52 12.68 15.97
CA TYR A 170 3.53 13.61 15.46
C TYR A 170 4.74 12.85 14.91
N TRP A 171 5.35 13.35 13.84
CA TRP A 171 6.53 12.73 13.23
C TRP A 171 7.74 12.71 14.17
N SER A 172 7.86 13.70 15.06
CA SER A 172 8.90 13.77 16.10
C SER A 172 8.83 12.59 17.09
N TYR A 173 7.73 11.88 17.17
CA TYR A 173 7.60 10.67 17.98
C TYR A 173 8.64 9.61 17.61
N PHE A 174 8.87 9.38 16.32
CA PHE A 174 9.69 8.26 15.88
C PHE A 174 11.14 8.37 16.34
N GLN A 175 11.78 9.55 16.25
CA GLN A 175 13.12 9.73 16.78
C GLN A 175 13.12 9.64 18.31
N ALA A 176 12.19 10.31 18.98
CA ALA A 176 12.13 10.27 20.44
C ALA A 176 11.90 8.86 21.00
N ALA A 177 11.02 8.07 20.36
CA ALA A 177 10.79 6.68 20.71
C ALA A 177 12.02 5.81 20.41
N SER A 178 12.69 6.05 19.27
CA SER A 178 13.93 5.37 18.91
C SER A 178 15.04 5.61 19.94
N ASP A 179 15.20 6.85 20.41
CA ASP A 179 16.15 7.20 21.45
C ASP A 179 15.80 6.51 22.78
N HIS A 180 14.51 6.49 23.15
CA HIS A 180 14.03 5.86 24.38
C HIS A 180 14.27 4.35 24.41
N PHE A 181 14.01 3.65 23.30
CA PHE A 181 14.14 2.19 23.21
C PHE A 181 15.51 1.73 22.66
N GLY A 182 16.41 2.64 22.34
CA GLY A 182 17.75 2.31 21.85
C GLY A 182 17.79 1.73 20.44
N CYS A 183 16.86 2.14 19.57
CA CYS A 183 16.77 1.63 18.18
C CYS A 183 17.72 2.36 17.19
N GLY A 184 18.36 3.45 17.62
CA GLY A 184 19.30 4.21 16.78
C GLY A 184 18.69 5.41 16.07
N ALA A 185 19.40 5.95 15.08
CA ALA A 185 18.97 7.15 14.35
C ALA A 185 17.81 6.83 13.38
N VAL A 186 16.85 7.75 13.31
CA VAL A 186 15.74 7.68 12.34
C VAL A 186 16.04 8.58 11.15
N THR A 187 16.11 7.99 9.96
CA THR A 187 16.22 8.75 8.71
C THR A 187 14.84 8.97 8.12
N GLN A 188 14.55 10.21 7.73
CA GLN A 188 13.31 10.56 7.05
C GLN A 188 13.57 10.88 5.59
N THR A 189 12.81 10.28 4.69
CA THR A 189 12.93 10.52 3.26
C THR A 189 11.57 10.49 2.56
N SER A 190 11.47 11.18 1.43
CA SER A 190 10.36 11.04 0.46
C SER A 190 10.82 10.42 -0.86
N ASP A 191 12.09 10.01 -0.95
CA ASP A 191 12.65 9.37 -2.13
C ASP A 191 12.38 7.85 -2.10
N PRO A 192 11.56 7.31 -3.03
CA PRO A 192 11.25 5.89 -3.07
C PRO A 192 12.49 5.00 -3.32
N ASN A 193 13.54 5.51 -3.97
CA ASN A 193 14.78 4.74 -4.17
C ASN A 193 15.51 4.51 -2.85
N GLN A 194 15.57 5.52 -1.98
CA GLN A 194 16.14 5.36 -0.65
C GLN A 194 15.34 4.37 0.19
N VAL A 195 14.00 4.38 0.06
CA VAL A 195 13.14 3.40 0.73
C VAL A 195 13.43 1.98 0.24
N LEU A 196 13.48 1.77 -1.08
CA LEU A 196 13.76 0.46 -1.68
C LEU A 196 15.17 -0.03 -1.32
N GLN A 197 16.16 0.86 -1.31
CA GLN A 197 17.52 0.53 -0.89
C GLN A 197 17.53 0.09 0.57
N ALA A 198 16.96 0.86 1.48
CA ALA A 198 16.89 0.51 2.90
C ALA A 198 16.25 -0.87 3.12
N LEU A 199 15.11 -1.13 2.46
CA LEU A 199 14.43 -2.41 2.56
C LEU A 199 15.29 -3.56 2.01
N SER A 200 16.01 -3.35 0.90
CA SER A 200 16.91 -4.37 0.31
C SER A 200 18.12 -4.68 1.20
N GLU A 201 18.54 -3.71 2.00
CA GLU A 201 19.60 -3.85 2.99
C GLU A 201 19.12 -4.47 4.32
N GLY A 202 17.80 -4.76 4.44
CA GLY A 202 17.21 -5.36 5.63
C GLY A 202 16.81 -4.33 6.71
N HIS A 203 16.70 -3.06 6.34
CA HIS A 203 16.22 -2.03 7.24
C HIS A 203 14.70 -1.87 7.11
N PRO A 204 13.92 -2.02 8.19
CA PRO A 204 12.47 -1.80 8.15
C PRO A 204 12.14 -0.32 8.02
N VAL A 205 11.02 -0.03 7.37
CA VAL A 205 10.57 1.34 7.12
C VAL A 205 9.15 1.54 7.65
N ILE A 206 8.91 2.65 8.37
CA ILE A 206 7.56 3.12 8.67
C ILE A 206 7.15 4.09 7.57
N SER A 207 6.14 3.71 6.80
CA SER A 207 5.63 4.52 5.71
C SER A 207 4.40 5.31 6.16
N SER A 208 4.45 6.63 5.98
CA SER A 208 3.30 7.51 6.19
C SER A 208 2.43 7.53 4.94
N GLN A 209 1.21 7.05 5.09
CA GLN A 209 0.22 6.98 4.03
C GLN A 209 -0.76 8.15 4.10
N ARG A 210 -1.21 8.61 2.96
CA ARG A 210 -2.37 9.48 2.79
C ARG A 210 -3.53 8.68 2.20
N ALA A 211 -4.71 9.27 2.09
CA ALA A 211 -5.83 8.64 1.43
C ALA A 211 -5.44 8.04 0.08
N GLY A 212 -5.75 6.76 -0.14
CA GLY A 212 -5.35 5.99 -1.32
C GLY A 212 -5.61 4.49 -1.15
N LEU A 213 -4.70 3.67 -1.64
CA LEU A 213 -4.87 2.21 -1.69
C LEU A 213 -5.01 1.57 -0.30
N PHE A 214 -4.24 2.04 0.69
CA PHE A 214 -4.16 1.39 2.01
C PHE A 214 -5.04 2.02 3.08
N THR A 215 -5.57 3.21 2.85
CA THR A 215 -6.34 3.94 3.86
C THR A 215 -7.19 5.04 3.24
N SER A 216 -8.31 5.36 3.87
CA SER A 216 -9.15 6.51 3.51
C SER A 216 -8.66 7.85 4.07
N GLY A 217 -7.68 7.84 4.97
CA GLY A 217 -7.11 9.02 5.62
C GLY A 217 -5.60 8.90 5.82
N GLY A 218 -5.04 9.62 6.80
CA GLY A 218 -3.66 9.46 7.22
C GLY A 218 -3.45 8.13 7.97
N HIS A 219 -2.35 7.42 7.67
CA HIS A 219 -2.03 6.16 8.34
C HIS A 219 -0.53 5.88 8.32
N PHE A 220 -0.04 5.11 9.31
CA PHE A 220 1.31 4.57 9.31
C PHE A 220 1.25 3.05 9.13
N ILE A 221 2.11 2.52 8.26
CA ILE A 221 2.27 1.09 8.03
C ILE A 221 3.76 0.72 8.04
N VAL A 222 4.04 -0.56 8.29
CA VAL A 222 5.42 -1.10 8.26
C VAL A 222 5.68 -1.77 6.92
N LEU A 223 6.77 -1.37 6.29
CA LEU A 223 7.36 -2.07 5.15
C LEU A 223 8.53 -2.90 5.67
N ARG A 224 8.55 -4.19 5.38
CA ARG A 224 9.50 -5.15 5.96
C ARG A 224 10.44 -5.81 4.95
N GLY A 225 10.39 -5.37 3.71
CA GLY A 225 11.24 -5.93 2.67
C GLY A 225 10.78 -5.60 1.28
N VAL A 226 11.52 -6.09 0.30
CA VAL A 226 11.22 -6.00 -1.12
C VAL A 226 11.09 -7.41 -1.71
N THR A 227 10.29 -7.55 -2.75
CA THR A 227 10.21 -8.76 -3.56
C THR A 227 11.02 -8.54 -4.84
N ALA A 228 11.59 -9.61 -5.39
CA ALA A 228 12.12 -9.57 -6.74
C ALA A 228 10.95 -9.28 -7.69
N GLY A 229 11.06 -8.18 -8.45
CA GLY A 229 10.07 -7.76 -9.44
C GLY A 229 10.11 -8.63 -10.69
#